data_5610c13d4851c3ed876aa521964d0b87
#
_entry.id   5610c13d4851c3ed876aa521964d0b87
#
_cell.length_a   1.000
_cell.length_b   1.000
_cell.length_c   1.000
_cell.angle_alpha   90.00
_cell.angle_beta   90.00
_cell.angle_gamma   90.00
#
_symmetry.space_group_name_H-M   'P 1'
#
loop_
_entity.id
_entity.type
_entity.pdbx_description
1 polymer ?
#
loop_
_entity_poly.entity_id
_entity_poly.type
_entity_poly.pdbx_seq_one_letter_code
_entity_poly.pdbx_strand_id
1 'polypeptide(L)'
;MRRAGRIAALTGAAAAAFAAGEVYRYIFCRSSGIIGRLHEPHGHKEDYYLHRDGDAERLRRCRCIRLELTNDRGDTLEGYYYPCSGAPCGRIAFIVHGYRSEHLETAGMYYDYYMSRGFDLFTCDLTAAGESGGRRYGYDIFESRDVKLWLDVLLKRFGGDIQIILHGFSMGGATVLKVSDSCPEQVKFIVSDSGYTSGAEILRGRIGAAYPLFRLMNRVISGYDMDDTDVRENLRRTDKPVLFFHGTEDRTVPFHMGEELYELCPTEKDCLFVPGARHVESMHVDPEGYAEKLDGFIKRYIK
;
A
#
# COMPACT_ATOMS: atom_id res chain seq x y z
N MET A 1 -31.50 -24.71 37.87
CA MET A 1 -30.06 -24.45 37.65
C MET A 1 -29.57 -24.74 36.23
N ARG A 2 -29.86 -25.88 35.59
CA ARG A 2 -29.35 -26.22 34.23
C ARG A 2 -29.78 -25.28 33.08
N ARG A 3 -30.99 -24.69 33.16
CA ARG A 3 -31.53 -23.78 32.13
C ARG A 3 -30.91 -22.38 32.20
N ALA A 4 -30.69 -21.83 33.41
CA ALA A 4 -30.02 -20.56 33.59
C ALA A 4 -28.52 -20.60 33.14
N GLY A 5 -27.82 -21.71 33.45
CA GLY A 5 -26.44 -21.90 32.96
C GLY A 5 -26.31 -22.00 31.43
N ARG A 6 -27.29 -22.63 30.74
CA ARG A 6 -27.32 -22.66 29.28
C ARG A 6 -27.61 -21.30 28.65
N ILE A 7 -28.51 -20.52 29.26
CA ILE A 7 -28.81 -19.15 28.77
C ILE A 7 -27.56 -18.27 28.96
N ALA A 8 -26.91 -18.30 30.14
CA ALA A 8 -25.67 -17.54 30.38
C ALA A 8 -24.53 -17.93 29.41
N ALA A 9 -24.38 -19.23 29.11
CA ALA A 9 -23.39 -19.71 28.13
C ALA A 9 -23.70 -19.22 26.72
N LEU A 10 -24.95 -19.24 26.29
CA LEU A 10 -25.38 -18.76 24.97
C LEU A 10 -25.22 -17.24 24.83
N THR A 11 -25.55 -16.46 25.87
CA THR A 11 -25.32 -15.00 25.84
C THR A 11 -23.85 -14.65 25.83
N GLY A 12 -23.01 -15.38 26.57
CA GLY A 12 -21.57 -15.22 26.55
C GLY A 12 -20.96 -15.54 25.19
N ALA A 13 -21.37 -16.62 24.55
CA ALA A 13 -20.93 -17.00 23.21
C ALA A 13 -21.35 -15.97 22.15
N ALA A 14 -22.58 -15.46 22.22
CA ALA A 14 -23.08 -14.44 21.31
C ALA A 14 -22.30 -13.11 21.46
N ALA A 15 -22.01 -12.69 22.70
CA ALA A 15 -21.20 -11.51 22.96
C ALA A 15 -19.75 -11.66 22.43
N ALA A 16 -19.15 -12.83 22.61
CA ALA A 16 -17.81 -13.11 22.09
C ALA A 16 -17.78 -13.12 20.55
N ALA A 17 -18.78 -13.72 19.90
CA ALA A 17 -18.90 -13.72 18.44
C ALA A 17 -19.11 -12.30 17.91
N PHE A 18 -19.94 -11.48 18.55
CA PHE A 18 -20.13 -10.08 18.19
C PHE A 18 -18.82 -9.29 18.32
N ALA A 19 -18.10 -9.43 19.43
CA ALA A 19 -16.80 -8.77 19.64
C ALA A 19 -15.78 -9.19 18.58
N ALA A 20 -15.67 -10.49 18.27
CA ALA A 20 -14.79 -10.99 17.21
C ALA A 20 -15.19 -10.42 15.84
N GLY A 21 -16.49 -10.32 15.55
CA GLY A 21 -17.00 -9.69 14.34
C GLY A 21 -16.63 -8.20 14.21
N GLU A 22 -16.72 -7.43 15.30
CA GLU A 22 -16.31 -6.02 15.30
C GLU A 22 -14.79 -5.85 15.14
N VAL A 23 -13.98 -6.69 15.77
CA VAL A 23 -12.52 -6.69 15.56
C VAL A 23 -12.18 -7.08 14.12
N TYR A 24 -12.86 -8.09 13.56
CA TYR A 24 -12.69 -8.46 12.15
C TYR A 24 -13.04 -7.28 11.22
N ARG A 25 -14.15 -6.60 11.46
CA ARG A 25 -14.55 -5.42 10.67
C ARG A 25 -13.51 -4.30 10.78
N TYR A 26 -12.99 -4.07 11.96
CA TYR A 26 -11.93 -3.09 12.18
C TYR A 26 -10.66 -3.43 11.40
N ILE A 27 -10.26 -4.69 11.35
CA ILE A 27 -9.02 -5.12 10.70
C ILE A 27 -9.16 -5.21 9.17
N PHE A 28 -10.25 -5.82 8.68
CA PHE A 28 -10.35 -6.22 7.27
C PHE A 28 -11.34 -5.40 6.45
N CYS A 29 -12.21 -4.62 7.06
CA CYS A 29 -13.25 -3.95 6.31
C CYS A 29 -13.04 -2.44 6.19
N ARG A 30 -13.48 -1.88 5.05
CA ARG A 30 -13.56 -0.44 4.82
C ARG A 30 -14.35 0.27 5.93
N SER A 31 -15.49 -0.29 6.31
CA SER A 31 -16.26 0.18 7.47
C SER A 31 -15.66 -0.41 8.75
N SER A 32 -14.93 0.39 9.47
CA SER A 32 -14.22 -0.02 10.70
C SER A 32 -15.10 -0.36 11.91
N GLY A 33 -16.43 -0.34 11.73
CA GLY A 33 -17.37 -0.69 12.80
C GLY A 33 -17.34 0.29 13.98
N ILE A 34 -17.71 -0.21 15.16
CA ILE A 34 -17.71 0.57 16.41
C ILE A 34 -16.28 0.87 16.86
N ILE A 35 -15.39 -0.12 16.77
CA ILE A 35 -13.99 0.00 17.22
C ILE A 35 -13.26 1.10 16.46
N GLY A 36 -13.44 1.19 15.14
CA GLY A 36 -12.77 2.20 14.34
C GLY A 36 -13.22 3.63 14.64
N ARG A 37 -14.42 3.82 15.19
CA ARG A 37 -14.90 5.14 15.60
C ARG A 37 -14.29 5.60 16.94
N LEU A 38 -13.74 4.67 17.71
CA LEU A 38 -13.11 4.93 19.02
C LEU A 38 -11.59 5.00 18.93
N HIS A 39 -11.03 4.64 17.77
CA HIS A 39 -9.58 4.59 17.56
C HIS A 39 -9.13 5.84 16.81
N GLU A 40 -8.32 6.65 17.47
CA GLU A 40 -7.62 7.75 16.80
C GLU A 40 -6.38 7.21 16.07
N PRO A 41 -6.08 7.72 14.87
CA PRO A 41 -4.84 7.36 14.17
C PRO A 41 -3.64 7.83 15.01
N HIS A 42 -2.79 6.89 15.41
CA HIS A 42 -1.61 7.19 16.22
C HIS A 42 -0.33 6.87 15.48
N GLY A 43 0.68 7.71 15.67
CA GLY A 43 2.04 7.32 15.35
C GLY A 43 2.91 8.36 14.68
N HIS A 44 2.37 9.30 13.94
CA HIS A 44 3.13 10.38 13.31
C HIS A 44 3.18 11.64 14.17
N LYS A 45 4.16 12.50 13.90
CA LYS A 45 4.21 13.84 14.48
C LYS A 45 3.12 14.71 13.84
N GLU A 46 2.63 15.71 14.57
CA GLU A 46 1.59 16.62 14.10
C GLU A 46 1.97 17.33 12.79
N ASP A 47 3.24 17.73 12.66
CA ASP A 47 3.78 18.36 11.46
C ASP A 47 3.70 17.47 10.21
N TYR A 48 3.90 16.14 10.34
CA TYR A 48 3.72 15.20 9.25
C TYR A 48 2.28 15.21 8.71
N TYR A 49 1.28 15.19 9.60
CA TYR A 49 -0.11 15.23 9.16
C TYR A 49 -0.48 16.55 8.50
N LEU A 50 0.02 17.67 9.01
CA LEU A 50 -0.21 18.98 8.41
C LEU A 50 0.35 19.08 6.98
N HIS A 51 1.56 18.56 6.74
CA HIS A 51 2.15 18.50 5.41
C HIS A 51 1.34 17.59 4.49
N ARG A 52 1.06 16.36 4.91
CA ARG A 52 0.29 15.39 4.13
C ARG A 52 -1.07 15.94 3.71
N ASP A 53 -1.82 16.53 4.64
CA ASP A 53 -3.16 17.04 4.39
C ASP A 53 -3.13 18.28 3.49
N GLY A 54 -2.11 19.14 3.63
CA GLY A 54 -1.86 20.28 2.75
C GLY A 54 -1.54 19.85 1.31
N ASP A 55 -0.72 18.83 1.16
CA ASP A 55 -0.35 18.25 -0.14
C ASP A 55 -1.55 17.57 -0.81
N ALA A 56 -2.36 16.83 -0.05
CA ALA A 56 -3.58 16.21 -0.53
C ALA A 56 -4.58 17.24 -1.04
N GLU A 57 -4.78 18.35 -0.30
CA GLU A 57 -5.66 19.42 -0.72
C GLU A 57 -5.15 20.16 -1.96
N ARG A 58 -3.83 20.32 -2.09
CA ARG A 58 -3.22 20.87 -3.30
C ARG A 58 -3.45 19.95 -4.49
N LEU A 59 -3.20 18.63 -4.35
CA LEU A 59 -3.42 17.65 -5.41
C LEU A 59 -4.89 17.60 -5.86
N ARG A 60 -5.83 17.73 -4.93
CA ARG A 60 -7.27 17.76 -5.22
C ARG A 60 -7.66 18.88 -6.20
N ARG A 61 -6.90 19.98 -6.21
CA ARG A 61 -7.13 21.13 -7.12
C ARG A 61 -6.42 20.99 -8.46
N CYS A 62 -5.52 20.02 -8.60
CA CYS A 62 -4.84 19.78 -9.84
C CYS A 62 -5.75 19.11 -10.87
N ARG A 63 -5.55 19.49 -12.15
CA ARG A 63 -6.27 18.83 -13.25
C ARG A 63 -5.81 17.39 -13.38
N CYS A 64 -6.74 16.46 -13.28
CA CYS A 64 -6.49 15.05 -13.53
C CYS A 64 -7.45 14.48 -14.58
N ILE A 65 -7.06 13.37 -15.15
CA ILE A 65 -7.91 12.51 -16.00
C ILE A 65 -8.31 11.32 -15.14
N ARG A 66 -9.61 11.18 -14.86
CA ARG A 66 -10.16 10.05 -14.14
C ARG A 66 -10.25 8.85 -15.08
N LEU A 67 -9.88 7.71 -14.58
CA LEU A 67 -9.96 6.40 -15.26
C LEU A 67 -10.74 5.46 -14.35
N GLU A 68 -11.53 4.60 -14.96
CA GLU A 68 -12.34 3.61 -14.27
C GLU A 68 -12.08 2.22 -14.87
N LEU A 69 -12.03 1.21 -14.05
CA LEU A 69 -12.04 -0.18 -14.47
C LEU A 69 -12.87 -1.02 -13.49
N THR A 70 -13.32 -2.19 -13.95
CA THR A 70 -13.97 -3.18 -13.09
C THR A 70 -13.00 -4.33 -12.86
N ASN A 71 -12.76 -4.70 -11.59
CA ASN A 71 -11.91 -5.81 -11.24
C ASN A 71 -12.62 -7.18 -11.38
N ASP A 72 -11.89 -8.27 -11.14
CA ASP A 72 -12.36 -9.65 -11.24
C ASP A 72 -13.48 -10.03 -10.23
N ARG A 73 -13.69 -9.18 -9.22
CA ARG A 73 -14.75 -9.33 -8.21
C ARG A 73 -15.99 -8.47 -8.50
N GLY A 74 -15.99 -7.74 -9.62
CA GLY A 74 -17.08 -6.84 -10.00
C GLY A 74 -17.06 -5.49 -9.25
N ASP A 75 -15.97 -5.15 -8.54
CA ASP A 75 -15.83 -3.85 -7.91
C ASP A 75 -15.31 -2.84 -8.94
N THR A 76 -15.87 -1.63 -8.97
CA THR A 76 -15.35 -0.51 -9.76
C THR A 76 -14.13 0.07 -9.05
N LEU A 77 -13.03 0.25 -9.76
CA LEU A 77 -11.82 0.89 -9.27
C LEU A 77 -11.61 2.23 -9.96
N GLU A 78 -11.17 3.23 -9.20
CA GLU A 78 -10.89 4.59 -9.65
C GLU A 78 -9.40 4.85 -9.76
N GLY A 79 -8.97 5.42 -10.88
CA GLY A 79 -7.60 5.83 -11.14
C GLY A 79 -7.52 7.29 -11.59
N TYR A 80 -6.40 7.93 -11.29
CA TYR A 80 -6.20 9.37 -11.47
C TYR A 80 -4.86 9.60 -12.15
N TYR A 81 -4.93 10.17 -13.33
CA TYR A 81 -3.74 10.48 -14.13
C TYR A 81 -3.53 11.98 -14.22
N TYR A 82 -2.38 12.43 -13.81
CA TYR A 82 -1.96 13.83 -13.77
C TYR A 82 -0.83 14.05 -14.78
N PRO A 83 -1.10 14.66 -15.94
CA PRO A 83 -0.04 14.94 -16.92
C PRO A 83 0.87 16.08 -16.44
N CYS A 84 2.18 15.92 -16.58
CA CYS A 84 3.18 16.94 -16.20
C CYS A 84 3.20 18.13 -17.15
N SER A 85 2.77 17.91 -18.39
CA SER A 85 2.60 18.92 -19.44
C SER A 85 1.30 18.62 -20.17
N GLY A 86 0.81 19.48 -21.01
CA GLY A 86 -0.48 19.31 -21.69
C GLY A 86 -0.68 17.99 -22.47
N ALA A 87 0.40 17.21 -22.70
CA ALA A 87 0.39 15.90 -23.35
C ALA A 87 1.17 14.87 -22.51
N PRO A 88 0.85 13.56 -22.63
CA PRO A 88 1.61 12.49 -21.97
C PRO A 88 3.09 12.53 -22.35
N CYS A 89 3.97 12.45 -21.35
CA CYS A 89 5.43 12.53 -21.56
C CYS A 89 6.10 11.15 -21.74
N GLY A 90 5.35 10.05 -21.59
CA GLY A 90 5.86 8.69 -21.69
C GLY A 90 6.61 8.18 -20.46
N ARG A 91 6.79 9.01 -19.42
CA ARG A 91 7.41 8.64 -18.14
C ARG A 91 6.36 8.76 -17.05
N ILE A 92 6.03 7.68 -16.38
CA ILE A 92 4.93 7.64 -15.41
C ILE A 92 5.47 7.20 -14.05
N ALA A 93 5.20 7.99 -13.01
CA ALA A 93 5.32 7.55 -11.64
C ALA A 93 3.96 6.98 -11.20
N PHE A 94 3.88 5.68 -10.98
CA PHE A 94 2.69 5.02 -10.47
C PHE A 94 2.78 4.89 -8.95
N ILE A 95 2.03 5.70 -8.24
CA ILE A 95 1.99 5.75 -6.77
C ILE A 95 0.91 4.79 -6.24
N VAL A 96 1.30 3.89 -5.33
CA VAL A 96 0.42 2.89 -4.70
C VAL A 96 0.33 3.16 -3.20
N HIS A 97 -0.86 3.57 -2.75
CA HIS A 97 -1.09 3.97 -1.37
C HIS A 97 -1.13 2.79 -0.38
N GLY A 98 -1.05 3.10 0.91
CA GLY A 98 -1.06 2.13 2.00
C GLY A 98 -2.47 1.74 2.48
N TYR A 99 -2.49 0.93 3.56
CA TYR A 99 -3.70 0.49 4.22
C TYR A 99 -4.48 1.67 4.81
N ARG A 100 -5.77 1.75 4.52
CA ARG A 100 -6.69 2.83 4.95
C ARG A 100 -6.30 4.23 4.54
N SER A 101 -5.46 4.35 3.53
CA SER A 101 -5.16 5.60 2.84
C SER A 101 -5.92 5.67 1.52
N GLU A 102 -5.79 6.78 0.83
CA GLU A 102 -6.34 7.02 -0.50
C GLU A 102 -5.30 7.70 -1.40
N HIS A 103 -5.64 7.81 -2.68
CA HIS A 103 -4.74 8.38 -3.69
C HIS A 103 -4.23 9.78 -3.34
N LEU A 104 -5.11 10.67 -2.82
CA LEU A 104 -4.74 12.07 -2.52
C LEU A 104 -3.67 12.18 -1.45
N GLU A 105 -3.80 11.41 -0.36
CA GLU A 105 -2.88 11.47 0.76
C GLU A 105 -1.47 11.07 0.37
N THR A 106 -1.34 9.93 -0.32
CA THR A 106 -0.02 9.39 -0.67
C THR A 106 0.57 10.10 -1.88
N ALA A 107 -0.20 10.25 -2.97
CA ALA A 107 0.33 10.87 -4.19
C ALA A 107 0.60 12.37 -4.02
N GLY A 108 -0.14 13.06 -3.15
CA GLY A 108 0.06 14.48 -2.87
C GLY A 108 1.48 14.78 -2.41
N MET A 109 2.03 13.98 -1.48
CA MET A 109 3.39 14.16 -0.94
C MET A 109 4.49 14.06 -2.00
N TYR A 110 4.25 13.31 -3.09
CA TYR A 110 5.25 13.06 -4.13
C TYR A 110 4.94 13.77 -5.45
N TYR A 111 3.82 14.46 -5.54
CA TYR A 111 3.37 15.12 -6.75
C TYR A 111 4.41 16.09 -7.31
N ASP A 112 4.85 17.07 -6.51
CA ASP A 112 5.83 18.07 -6.96
C ASP A 112 7.18 17.45 -7.29
N TYR A 113 7.59 16.44 -6.52
CA TYR A 113 8.83 15.72 -6.77
C TYR A 113 8.87 15.14 -8.19
N TYR A 114 7.83 14.39 -8.58
CA TYR A 114 7.78 13.76 -9.90
C TYR A 114 7.46 14.74 -11.03
N MET A 115 6.54 15.69 -10.80
CA MET A 115 6.19 16.70 -11.79
C MET A 115 7.36 17.57 -12.19
N SER A 116 8.17 18.02 -11.23
CA SER A 116 9.38 18.85 -11.49
C SER A 116 10.45 18.12 -12.30
N ARG A 117 10.40 16.77 -12.29
CA ARG A 117 11.30 15.89 -13.06
C ARG A 117 10.73 15.44 -14.39
N GLY A 118 9.57 15.97 -14.77
CA GLY A 118 8.91 15.68 -16.04
C GLY A 118 8.31 14.28 -16.10
N PHE A 119 7.77 13.78 -15.00
CA PHE A 119 6.96 12.58 -14.98
C PHE A 119 5.48 12.93 -14.93
N ASP A 120 4.69 12.21 -15.68
CA ASP A 120 3.27 12.12 -15.42
C ASP A 120 3.09 11.29 -14.14
N LEU A 121 2.09 11.64 -13.33
CA LEU A 121 1.79 10.88 -12.12
C LEU A 121 0.50 10.10 -12.34
N PHE A 122 0.54 8.82 -12.07
CA PHE A 122 -0.63 7.98 -11.97
C PHE A 122 -0.78 7.45 -10.54
N THR A 123 -1.99 7.45 -10.05
CA THR A 123 -2.34 6.83 -8.76
C THR A 123 -3.76 6.27 -8.86
N CYS A 124 -4.11 5.37 -7.96
CA CYS A 124 -5.45 4.80 -7.91
C CYS A 124 -5.90 4.64 -6.47
N ASP A 125 -7.20 4.58 -6.28
CA ASP A 125 -7.76 4.03 -5.07
C ASP A 125 -7.84 2.50 -5.23
N LEU A 126 -7.13 1.78 -4.38
CA LEU A 126 -7.15 0.32 -4.35
C LEU A 126 -8.51 -0.19 -3.85
N THR A 127 -8.78 -1.47 -4.00
CA THR A 127 -9.98 -2.10 -3.47
C THR A 127 -10.26 -1.68 -2.02
N ALA A 128 -11.49 -1.27 -1.76
CA ALA A 128 -12.01 -0.81 -0.48
C ALA A 128 -11.42 0.54 0.04
N ALA A 129 -10.73 1.29 -0.81
CA ALA A 129 -10.17 2.61 -0.48
C ALA A 129 -10.86 3.74 -1.27
N GLY A 130 -10.74 4.98 -0.80
CA GLY A 130 -11.14 6.21 -1.49
C GLY A 130 -12.50 6.13 -2.19
N GLU A 131 -12.54 6.39 -3.49
CA GLU A 131 -13.75 6.30 -4.32
C GLU A 131 -13.93 4.91 -4.97
N SER A 132 -12.94 4.02 -4.88
CA SER A 132 -13.05 2.65 -5.37
C SER A 132 -14.05 1.80 -4.59
N GLY A 133 -14.63 0.84 -5.28
CA GLY A 133 -15.52 -0.18 -4.72
C GLY A 133 -14.82 -1.16 -3.79
N GLY A 134 -15.57 -2.20 -3.39
CA GLY A 134 -15.08 -3.20 -2.48
C GLY A 134 -15.40 -2.89 -1.01
N ARG A 135 -15.37 -3.94 -0.20
CA ARG A 135 -15.73 -3.88 1.22
C ARG A 135 -14.60 -4.26 2.15
N ARG A 136 -13.58 -4.95 1.65
CA ARG A 136 -12.52 -5.56 2.45
C ARG A 136 -11.15 -5.31 1.82
N TYR A 137 -10.19 -5.06 2.68
CA TYR A 137 -8.77 -4.98 2.34
C TYR A 137 -8.19 -6.39 2.17
N GLY A 138 -7.28 -6.54 1.23
CA GLY A 138 -6.63 -7.80 0.90
C GLY A 138 -5.26 -8.00 1.54
N TYR A 139 -4.70 -6.99 2.22
CA TYR A 139 -3.32 -7.03 2.74
C TYR A 139 -2.32 -7.46 1.66
N ASP A 140 -2.35 -6.80 0.49
CA ASP A 140 -1.65 -7.03 -0.77
C ASP A 140 -2.25 -8.09 -1.74
N ILE A 141 -3.16 -8.95 -1.30
CA ILE A 141 -3.76 -9.97 -2.19
C ILE A 141 -4.69 -9.36 -3.24
N PHE A 142 -5.61 -8.49 -2.83
CA PHE A 142 -6.52 -7.82 -3.76
C PHE A 142 -5.80 -6.66 -4.45
N GLU A 143 -5.02 -5.93 -3.68
CA GLU A 143 -4.29 -4.75 -4.11
C GLU A 143 -3.26 -5.08 -5.20
N SER A 144 -2.60 -6.24 -5.13
CA SER A 144 -1.67 -6.68 -6.18
C SER A 144 -2.38 -6.99 -7.51
N ARG A 145 -3.61 -7.50 -7.46
CA ARG A 145 -4.42 -7.69 -8.66
C ARG A 145 -4.86 -6.36 -9.25
N ASP A 146 -5.29 -5.43 -8.39
CA ASP A 146 -5.67 -4.08 -8.80
C ASP A 146 -4.48 -3.37 -9.50
N VAL A 147 -3.27 -3.43 -8.93
CA VAL A 147 -2.06 -2.85 -9.53
C VAL A 147 -1.77 -3.47 -10.91
N LYS A 148 -1.89 -4.79 -11.07
CA LYS A 148 -1.71 -5.45 -12.38
C LYS A 148 -2.72 -4.96 -13.41
N LEU A 149 -3.99 -4.85 -13.04
CA LEU A 149 -5.04 -4.32 -13.93
C LEU A 149 -4.75 -2.87 -14.34
N TRP A 150 -4.29 -2.04 -13.42
CA TRP A 150 -3.91 -0.66 -13.73
C TRP A 150 -2.68 -0.58 -14.64
N LEU A 151 -1.67 -1.43 -14.44
CA LEU A 151 -0.54 -1.52 -15.36
C LEU A 151 -1.01 -1.87 -16.78
N ASP A 152 -1.92 -2.82 -16.91
CA ASP A 152 -2.52 -3.17 -18.22
C ASP A 152 -3.29 -2.01 -18.85
N VAL A 153 -4.03 -1.23 -18.06
CA VAL A 153 -4.75 -0.02 -18.52
C VAL A 153 -3.76 1.03 -19.02
N LEU A 154 -2.67 1.28 -18.27
CA LEU A 154 -1.64 2.24 -18.68
C LEU A 154 -0.97 1.83 -19.99
N LEU A 155 -0.62 0.55 -20.15
CA LEU A 155 -0.03 0.00 -21.38
C LEU A 155 -0.98 0.12 -22.57
N LYS A 156 -2.25 -0.22 -22.39
CA LYS A 156 -3.26 -0.11 -23.46
C LYS A 156 -3.51 1.35 -23.87
N ARG A 157 -3.46 2.27 -22.91
CA ARG A 157 -3.77 3.68 -23.15
C ARG A 157 -2.60 4.45 -23.77
N PHE A 158 -1.39 4.21 -23.31
CA PHE A 158 -0.21 5.03 -23.68
C PHE A 158 0.79 4.29 -24.58
N GLY A 159 0.59 2.99 -24.79
CA GLY A 159 1.45 2.16 -25.65
C GLY A 159 2.63 1.53 -24.93
N GLY A 160 3.42 0.77 -25.66
CA GLY A 160 4.55 -0.01 -25.13
C GLY A 160 5.82 0.79 -24.85
N ASP A 161 5.92 2.03 -25.33
CA ASP A 161 7.15 2.86 -25.19
C ASP A 161 7.21 3.63 -23.87
N ILE A 162 6.18 3.52 -23.01
CA ILE A 162 6.19 4.19 -21.71
C ILE A 162 7.17 3.57 -20.74
N GLN A 163 7.66 4.38 -19.82
CA GLN A 163 8.55 3.97 -18.72
C GLN A 163 7.88 4.24 -17.39
N ILE A 164 7.74 3.23 -16.57
CA ILE A 164 6.99 3.30 -15.31
C ILE A 164 7.94 3.11 -14.13
N ILE A 165 7.85 4.00 -13.15
CA ILE A 165 8.34 3.81 -11.79
C ILE A 165 7.15 3.32 -10.98
N LEU A 166 7.25 2.13 -10.38
CA LEU A 166 6.20 1.61 -9.51
C LEU A 166 6.59 1.86 -8.05
N HIS A 167 5.92 2.83 -7.40
CA HIS A 167 6.29 3.33 -6.09
C HIS A 167 5.16 3.09 -5.08
N GLY A 168 5.39 2.21 -4.12
CA GLY A 168 4.42 1.80 -3.11
C GLY A 168 4.82 2.16 -1.69
N PHE A 169 3.81 2.42 -0.84
CA PHE A 169 3.97 2.86 0.54
C PHE A 169 3.27 1.91 1.51
N SER A 170 3.95 1.47 2.56
CA SER A 170 3.38 0.58 3.58
C SER A 170 2.78 -0.69 2.95
N MET A 171 1.48 -0.93 3.07
CA MET A 171 0.79 -1.99 2.34
C MET A 171 1.00 -1.87 0.83
N GLY A 172 1.00 -0.66 0.28
CA GLY A 172 1.36 -0.42 -1.12
C GLY A 172 2.81 -0.81 -1.43
N GLY A 173 3.74 -0.60 -0.49
CA GLY A 173 5.13 -1.05 -0.58
C GLY A 173 5.25 -2.58 -0.67
N ALA A 174 4.47 -3.30 0.13
CA ALA A 174 4.37 -4.75 0.02
C ALA A 174 3.66 -5.17 -1.28
N THR A 175 2.61 -4.45 -1.69
CA THR A 175 1.86 -4.71 -2.92
C THR A 175 2.74 -4.63 -4.16
N VAL A 176 3.61 -3.62 -4.27
CA VAL A 176 4.52 -3.50 -5.43
C VAL A 176 5.59 -4.59 -5.44
N LEU A 177 6.02 -5.06 -4.25
CA LEU A 177 6.90 -6.22 -4.15
C LEU A 177 6.17 -7.53 -4.50
N LYS A 178 4.88 -7.63 -4.16
CA LYS A 178 4.04 -8.79 -4.51
C LYS A 178 3.89 -8.98 -6.02
N VAL A 179 3.88 -7.90 -6.79
CA VAL A 179 3.77 -7.96 -8.26
C VAL A 179 5.13 -7.96 -8.96
N SER A 180 6.22 -7.83 -8.23
CA SER A 180 7.57 -7.59 -8.78
C SER A 180 8.06 -8.69 -9.74
N ASP A 181 7.68 -9.95 -9.50
CA ASP A 181 8.03 -11.11 -10.34
C ASP A 181 7.21 -11.25 -11.63
N SER A 182 6.26 -10.34 -11.84
CA SER A 182 5.33 -10.38 -12.98
C SER A 182 5.06 -9.00 -13.57
N CYS A 183 5.89 -8.01 -13.24
CA CYS A 183 5.81 -6.68 -13.81
C CYS A 183 6.14 -6.68 -15.30
N PRO A 184 5.44 -5.90 -16.15
CA PRO A 184 5.80 -5.73 -17.53
C PRO A 184 7.16 -5.02 -17.67
N GLU A 185 7.78 -5.13 -18.85
CA GLU A 185 9.10 -4.52 -19.16
C GLU A 185 9.11 -2.98 -19.02
N GLN A 186 7.94 -2.35 -19.14
CA GLN A 186 7.75 -0.91 -18.98
C GLN A 186 7.97 -0.45 -17.53
N VAL A 187 7.80 -1.31 -16.54
CA VAL A 187 8.22 -1.04 -15.17
C VAL A 187 9.74 -1.13 -15.13
N LYS A 188 10.41 0.02 -14.99
CA LYS A 188 11.87 0.11 -15.05
C LYS A 188 12.53 -0.16 -13.71
N PHE A 189 11.90 0.24 -12.63
CA PHE A 189 12.28 -0.10 -11.28
C PHE A 189 11.12 0.05 -10.31
N ILE A 190 11.28 -0.54 -9.15
CA ILE A 190 10.29 -0.54 -8.07
C ILE A 190 10.85 0.24 -6.88
N VAL A 191 10.00 1.00 -6.20
CA VAL A 191 10.30 1.65 -4.92
C VAL A 191 9.35 1.12 -3.87
N SER A 192 9.90 0.56 -2.79
CA SER A 192 9.14 0.11 -1.63
C SER A 192 9.51 0.96 -0.42
N ASP A 193 8.62 1.86 -0.03
CA ASP A 193 8.76 2.68 1.18
C ASP A 193 7.95 2.06 2.32
N SER A 194 8.65 1.70 3.40
CA SER A 194 8.06 1.11 4.61
C SER A 194 7.20 -0.15 4.33
N GLY A 195 7.57 -0.91 3.28
CA GLY A 195 6.90 -2.16 2.93
C GLY A 195 7.19 -3.28 3.93
N TYR A 196 6.29 -4.25 4.05
CA TYR A 196 6.44 -5.39 4.95
C TYR A 196 6.74 -6.70 4.19
N THR A 197 7.31 -7.67 4.89
CA THR A 197 7.57 -9.02 4.40
C THR A 197 6.30 -9.86 4.32
N SER A 198 5.38 -9.68 5.29
CA SER A 198 4.15 -10.48 5.39
C SER A 198 3.07 -9.74 6.18
N GLY A 199 1.89 -9.57 5.58
CA GLY A 199 0.69 -9.07 6.27
C GLY A 199 0.26 -9.99 7.41
N ALA A 200 0.48 -11.31 7.27
CA ALA A 200 0.24 -12.28 8.33
C ALA A 200 1.11 -12.02 9.57
N GLU A 201 2.38 -11.68 9.39
CA GLU A 201 3.29 -11.36 10.50
C GLU A 201 2.91 -10.06 11.19
N ILE A 202 2.57 -9.02 10.42
CA ILE A 202 2.04 -7.76 10.95
C ILE A 202 0.79 -8.03 11.80
N LEU A 203 -0.15 -8.78 11.27
CA LEU A 203 -1.39 -9.08 12.01
C LEU A 203 -1.12 -9.93 13.26
N ARG A 204 -0.28 -10.97 13.15
CA ARG A 204 0.10 -11.81 14.28
C ARG A 204 0.75 -11.00 15.41
N GLY A 205 1.63 -10.07 15.06
CA GLY A 205 2.24 -9.16 16.03
C GLY A 205 1.22 -8.28 16.77
N ARG A 206 0.15 -7.86 16.09
CA ARG A 206 -0.89 -6.98 16.65
C ARG A 206 -1.92 -7.69 17.54
N ILE A 207 -2.35 -8.90 17.15
CA ILE A 207 -3.45 -9.60 17.82
C ILE A 207 -3.01 -10.89 18.56
N GLY A 208 -1.74 -11.27 18.47
CA GLY A 208 -1.14 -12.36 19.24
C GLY A 208 -1.92 -13.67 19.16
N ALA A 209 -2.31 -14.22 20.29
CA ALA A 209 -3.01 -15.51 20.40
C ALA A 209 -4.37 -15.57 19.68
N ALA A 210 -4.97 -14.43 19.33
CA ALA A 210 -6.20 -14.39 18.56
C ALA A 210 -5.99 -14.64 17.06
N TYR A 211 -4.75 -14.59 16.56
CA TYR A 211 -4.44 -14.72 15.12
C TYR A 211 -5.07 -15.94 14.44
N PRO A 212 -5.04 -17.18 15.00
CA PRO A 212 -5.62 -18.34 14.33
C PRO A 212 -7.13 -18.19 14.07
N LEU A 213 -7.87 -17.56 15.00
CA LEU A 213 -9.28 -17.28 14.83
C LEU A 213 -9.52 -16.30 13.67
N PHE A 214 -8.79 -15.19 13.64
CA PHE A 214 -8.94 -14.18 12.59
C PHE A 214 -8.45 -14.65 11.23
N ARG A 215 -7.40 -15.46 11.17
CA ARG A 215 -6.96 -16.16 9.95
C ARG A 215 -8.08 -17.04 9.38
N LEU A 216 -8.70 -17.88 10.23
CA LEU A 216 -9.82 -18.72 9.81
C LEU A 216 -11.02 -17.89 9.34
N MET A 217 -11.40 -16.86 10.10
CA MET A 217 -12.48 -15.94 9.71
C MET A 217 -12.18 -15.30 8.35
N ASN A 218 -10.97 -14.81 8.12
CA ASN A 218 -10.57 -14.19 6.87
C ASN A 218 -10.63 -15.18 5.70
N ARG A 219 -10.16 -16.40 5.89
CA ARG A 219 -10.23 -17.47 4.86
C ARG A 219 -11.67 -17.77 4.44
N VAL A 220 -12.59 -17.80 5.41
CA VAL A 220 -14.03 -18.07 5.15
C VAL A 220 -14.73 -16.85 4.55
N ILE A 221 -14.46 -15.65 5.05
CA ILE A 221 -15.20 -14.43 4.70
C ILE A 221 -14.61 -13.73 3.47
N SER A 222 -13.28 -13.66 3.37
CA SER A 222 -12.57 -12.96 2.29
C SER A 222 -12.03 -13.89 1.20
N GLY A 223 -12.00 -15.20 1.45
CA GLY A 223 -11.65 -16.21 0.45
C GLY A 223 -10.15 -16.37 0.20
N TYR A 224 -9.26 -15.81 1.06
CA TYR A 224 -7.82 -16.00 0.97
C TYR A 224 -7.20 -16.29 2.35
N ASP A 225 -6.07 -16.99 2.35
CA ASP A 225 -5.30 -17.20 3.57
C ASP A 225 -4.35 -16.03 3.82
N MET A 226 -4.23 -15.60 5.08
CA MET A 226 -3.30 -14.54 5.46
C MET A 226 -1.83 -14.92 5.18
N ASP A 227 -1.48 -16.19 5.17
CA ASP A 227 -0.12 -16.62 4.83
C ASP A 227 0.22 -16.36 3.35
N ASP A 228 -0.79 -16.19 2.47
CA ASP A 228 -0.59 -15.81 1.07
C ASP A 228 -0.11 -14.35 0.90
N THR A 229 -0.17 -13.54 1.99
CA THR A 229 0.33 -12.16 2.01
C THR A 229 1.84 -12.04 2.17
N ASP A 230 2.59 -13.15 2.16
CA ASP A 230 4.04 -13.15 2.16
C ASP A 230 4.56 -12.72 0.77
N VAL A 231 5.41 -11.68 0.73
CA VAL A 231 5.96 -11.14 -0.51
C VAL A 231 7.38 -11.62 -0.81
N ARG A 232 8.00 -12.35 0.12
CA ARG A 232 9.41 -12.79 0.03
C ARG A 232 9.69 -13.59 -1.24
N GLU A 233 8.79 -14.50 -1.59
CA GLU A 233 8.99 -15.37 -2.74
C GLU A 233 8.84 -14.61 -4.07
N ASN A 234 7.92 -13.63 -4.14
CA ASN A 234 7.81 -12.75 -5.31
C ASN A 234 9.08 -11.90 -5.46
N LEU A 235 9.57 -11.32 -4.35
CA LEU A 235 10.79 -10.53 -4.36
C LEU A 235 12.02 -11.35 -4.78
N ARG A 236 12.16 -12.61 -4.32
CA ARG A 236 13.26 -13.50 -4.75
C ARG A 236 13.26 -13.80 -6.24
N ARG A 237 12.11 -13.70 -6.90
CA ARG A 237 11.95 -13.95 -8.34
C ARG A 237 11.90 -12.69 -9.18
N THR A 238 12.00 -11.50 -8.59
CA THR A 238 11.97 -10.25 -9.34
C THR A 238 13.15 -10.13 -10.30
N ASP A 239 12.89 -9.57 -11.48
CA ASP A 239 13.92 -9.14 -12.42
C ASP A 239 14.12 -7.60 -12.43
N LYS A 240 13.34 -6.88 -11.59
CA LYS A 240 13.35 -5.41 -11.54
C LYS A 240 14.33 -4.91 -10.49
N PRO A 241 15.08 -3.82 -10.78
CA PRO A 241 15.80 -3.10 -9.73
C PRO A 241 14.84 -2.58 -8.67
N VAL A 242 15.26 -2.62 -7.39
CA VAL A 242 14.41 -2.19 -6.27
C VAL A 242 15.13 -1.19 -5.38
N LEU A 243 14.46 -0.08 -5.08
CA LEU A 243 14.90 0.91 -4.11
C LEU A 243 14.04 0.81 -2.85
N PHE A 244 14.70 0.67 -1.70
CA PHE A 244 14.03 0.52 -0.42
C PHE A 244 14.21 1.76 0.45
N PHE A 245 13.11 2.25 1.01
CA PHE A 245 13.12 3.26 2.06
C PHE A 245 12.46 2.70 3.33
N HIS A 246 13.04 3.01 4.49
CA HIS A 246 12.43 2.59 5.76
C HIS A 246 12.94 3.45 6.92
N GLY A 247 12.03 3.84 7.81
CA GLY A 247 12.40 4.53 9.04
C GLY A 247 12.88 3.56 10.12
N THR A 248 13.99 3.87 10.78
CA THR A 248 14.54 2.97 11.83
C THR A 248 13.68 2.90 13.08
N GLU A 249 12.78 3.88 13.31
CA GLU A 249 11.82 3.89 14.42
C GLU A 249 10.39 3.51 14.00
N ASP A 250 10.24 2.86 12.85
CA ASP A 250 8.94 2.37 12.39
C ASP A 250 8.40 1.27 13.33
N ARG A 251 7.26 1.57 13.97
CA ARG A 251 6.55 0.65 14.86
C ARG A 251 5.30 0.04 14.22
N THR A 252 4.93 0.52 13.05
CA THR A 252 3.78 0.03 12.27
C THR A 252 4.20 -1.17 11.43
N VAL A 253 5.29 -1.01 10.69
CA VAL A 253 6.02 -2.06 9.99
C VAL A 253 7.42 -2.11 10.60
N PRO A 254 7.74 -3.10 11.43
CA PRO A 254 9.02 -3.17 12.13
C PRO A 254 10.22 -3.09 11.17
N PHE A 255 11.20 -2.28 11.51
CA PHE A 255 12.37 -1.96 10.67
C PHE A 255 13.09 -3.21 10.14
N HIS A 256 13.20 -4.29 10.94
CA HIS A 256 13.82 -5.53 10.50
C HIS A 256 13.19 -6.14 9.24
N MET A 257 11.89 -5.85 8.97
CA MET A 257 11.25 -6.31 7.73
C MET A 257 11.82 -5.59 6.51
N GLY A 258 12.13 -4.29 6.64
CA GLY A 258 12.81 -3.53 5.58
C GLY A 258 14.22 -4.06 5.30
N GLU A 259 14.98 -4.38 6.37
CA GLU A 259 16.30 -5.00 6.25
C GLU A 259 16.22 -6.37 5.56
N GLU A 260 15.28 -7.21 5.98
CA GLU A 260 15.07 -8.53 5.37
C GLU A 260 14.70 -8.43 3.89
N LEU A 261 13.80 -7.51 3.52
CA LEU A 261 13.43 -7.29 2.11
C LEU A 261 14.63 -6.84 1.28
N TYR A 262 15.44 -5.93 1.82
CA TYR A 262 16.67 -5.49 1.15
C TYR A 262 17.63 -6.67 0.94
N GLU A 263 17.87 -7.49 1.95
CA GLU A 263 18.78 -8.63 1.85
C GLU A 263 18.29 -9.67 0.82
N LEU A 264 17.00 -9.97 0.81
CA LEU A 264 16.39 -10.97 -0.06
C LEU A 264 16.33 -10.58 -1.54
N CYS A 265 16.38 -9.29 -1.88
CA CYS A 265 16.27 -8.83 -3.25
C CYS A 265 17.49 -9.27 -4.08
N PRO A 266 17.29 -10.03 -5.19
CA PRO A 266 18.38 -10.62 -5.95
C PRO A 266 18.96 -9.69 -7.03
N THR A 267 18.28 -8.59 -7.34
CA THR A 267 18.60 -7.67 -8.44
C THR A 267 19.43 -6.48 -7.96
N GLU A 268 19.74 -5.57 -8.87
CA GLU A 268 20.29 -4.26 -8.47
C GLU A 268 19.36 -3.58 -7.47
N LYS A 269 19.93 -3.19 -6.36
CA LYS A 269 19.18 -2.61 -5.23
C LYS A 269 19.98 -1.54 -4.54
N ASP A 270 19.28 -0.61 -3.91
CA ASP A 270 19.84 0.34 -2.97
C ASP A 270 18.81 0.61 -1.86
N CYS A 271 19.24 1.23 -0.78
CA CYS A 271 18.33 1.59 0.30
C CYS A 271 18.72 2.92 0.94
N LEU A 272 17.75 3.52 1.61
CA LEU A 272 17.94 4.57 2.59
C LEU A 272 17.15 4.20 3.84
N PHE A 273 17.86 3.77 4.88
CA PHE A 273 17.30 3.52 6.19
C PHE A 273 17.47 4.79 7.03
N VAL A 274 16.38 5.53 7.26
CA VAL A 274 16.41 6.88 7.83
C VAL A 274 16.39 6.83 9.35
N PRO A 275 17.47 7.25 10.03
CA PRO A 275 17.52 7.27 11.49
C PRO A 275 16.43 8.19 12.09
N GLY A 276 15.67 7.69 13.05
CA GLY A 276 14.64 8.45 13.76
C GLY A 276 13.33 8.66 12.98
N ALA A 277 13.26 8.27 11.70
CA ALA A 277 12.03 8.29 10.94
C ALA A 277 11.11 7.16 11.42
N ARG A 278 9.82 7.46 11.48
CA ARG A 278 8.74 6.51 11.76
C ARG A 278 8.15 5.98 10.46
N HIS A 279 6.96 5.39 10.55
CA HIS A 279 6.28 4.79 9.40
C HIS A 279 5.98 5.79 8.28
N VAL A 280 6.53 5.57 7.08
CA VAL A 280 6.36 6.43 5.89
C VAL A 280 6.86 7.89 6.09
N GLU A 281 7.73 8.12 7.07
CA GLU A 281 8.30 9.45 7.34
C GLU A 281 9.66 9.67 6.65
N SER A 282 10.16 8.71 5.86
CA SER A 282 11.52 8.78 5.28
C SER A 282 11.76 10.06 4.48
N MET A 283 10.84 10.43 3.58
CA MET A 283 10.91 11.66 2.78
C MET A 283 10.75 12.93 3.63
N HIS A 284 10.01 12.87 4.74
CA HIS A 284 9.80 14.01 5.62
C HIS A 284 11.01 14.29 6.51
N VAL A 285 11.69 13.23 6.98
CA VAL A 285 12.83 13.34 7.90
C VAL A 285 14.14 13.61 7.15
N ASP A 286 14.35 12.98 6.01
CA ASP A 286 15.53 13.16 5.15
C ASP A 286 15.14 13.35 3.68
N PRO A 287 14.58 14.53 3.33
CA PRO A 287 14.14 14.80 1.97
C PRO A 287 15.28 14.84 0.96
N GLU A 288 16.48 15.26 1.38
CA GLU A 288 17.66 15.35 0.51
C GLU A 288 18.19 13.96 0.18
N GLY A 289 18.42 13.11 1.18
CA GLY A 289 18.87 11.74 0.99
C GLY A 289 17.84 10.89 0.22
N TYR A 290 16.55 11.10 0.49
CA TYR A 290 15.49 10.44 -0.26
C TYR A 290 15.51 10.82 -1.74
N ALA A 291 15.59 12.13 -2.03
CA ALA A 291 15.66 12.63 -3.39
C ALA A 291 16.93 12.16 -4.11
N GLU A 292 18.09 12.18 -3.45
CA GLU A 292 19.38 11.72 -4.02
C GLU A 292 19.29 10.26 -4.47
N LYS A 293 18.77 9.36 -3.62
CA LYS A 293 18.62 7.95 -3.95
C LYS A 293 17.67 7.73 -5.11
N LEU A 294 16.50 8.37 -5.08
CA LEU A 294 15.50 8.23 -6.12
C LEU A 294 15.97 8.84 -7.46
N ASP A 295 16.62 10.00 -7.44
CA ASP A 295 17.23 10.62 -8.63
C ASP A 295 18.35 9.76 -9.22
N GLY A 296 19.12 9.07 -8.38
CA GLY A 296 20.13 8.10 -8.81
C GLY A 296 19.51 6.95 -9.61
N PHE A 297 18.39 6.40 -9.15
CA PHE A 297 17.67 5.35 -9.86
C PHE A 297 17.01 5.88 -11.13
N ILE A 298 16.36 7.05 -11.08
CA ILE A 298 15.78 7.70 -12.25
C ILE A 298 16.84 7.86 -13.35
N LYS A 299 17.99 8.43 -13.02
CA LYS A 299 19.11 8.64 -13.95
C LYS A 299 19.61 7.33 -14.57
N ARG A 300 19.60 6.23 -13.82
CA ARG A 300 20.12 4.93 -14.26
C ARG A 300 19.15 4.18 -15.13
N TYR A 301 17.84 4.19 -14.84
CA TYR A 301 16.87 3.30 -15.44
C TYR A 301 15.82 3.98 -16.34
N ILE A 302 15.64 5.29 -16.25
CA ILE A 302 14.70 6.06 -17.07
C ILE A 302 15.47 6.81 -18.16
N LYS A 303 14.95 6.72 -19.39
CA LYS A 303 15.57 7.35 -20.58
C LYS A 303 14.78 8.57 -21.04
#